data_20eaa3a299e93846425871bdb9fd3d11
#
_entry.id   20eaa3a299e93846425871bdb9fd3d11
#
_cell.length_a   1.000
_cell.length_b   1.000
_cell.length_c   1.000
_cell.angle_alpha   90.00
_cell.angle_beta   90.00
_cell.angle_gamma   90.00
#
_symmetry.space_group_name_H-M   'P 1'
#
loop_
_entity.id
_entity.type
_entity.pdbx_description
1 polymer ?
#
loop_
_entity_poly.entity_id
_entity_poly.type
_entity_poly.pdbx_seq_one_letter_code
_entity_poly.pdbx_strand_id
1 'polypeptide(L)'
;MCGRYYVDTGADDPEIRRIIDEVNEKYQNTPQLAEMKTGEIFPADTAAVLTGVQPVLMKWGFSRFDLKDRIINARAETLREKPMFQKLFERNRCLVPASWYFEWEKAGGVKRKYAIGAGKTIYLAGLYRLEQTQGVPVYVIITKPAAENIAFIHDRMPAVIGEDLR
;
A
#
# COMPACT_ATOMS: atom_id res chain seq x y z
N MET A 1 6.14 -11.23 2.43
CA MET A 1 6.32 -9.75 2.51
C MET A 1 5.42 -9.14 1.45
N CYS A 2 4.48 -8.26 1.83
CA CYS A 2 3.48 -7.70 0.91
C CYS A 2 4.16 -6.93 -0.24
N GLY A 3 4.17 -7.53 -1.40
CA GLY A 3 4.79 -6.96 -2.61
C GLY A 3 3.80 -6.69 -3.73
N ARG A 4 2.47 -6.87 -3.46
CA ARG A 4 1.42 -6.69 -4.45
C ARG A 4 0.05 -6.58 -3.82
N TYR A 5 -0.78 -5.66 -4.28
CA TYR A 5 -2.19 -5.56 -3.90
C TYR A 5 -3.05 -5.22 -5.12
N TYR A 6 -4.36 -5.21 -4.94
CA TYR A 6 -5.33 -5.01 -6.02
C TYR A 6 -6.34 -3.93 -5.66
N VAL A 7 -6.64 -3.06 -6.62
CA VAL A 7 -7.69 -2.04 -6.56
C VAL A 7 -8.73 -2.38 -7.62
N ASP A 8 -9.84 -3.01 -7.20
CA ASP A 8 -10.89 -3.43 -8.10
C ASP A 8 -11.90 -2.31 -8.34
N THR A 9 -11.79 -1.66 -9.49
CA THR A 9 -12.74 -0.60 -9.91
C THR A 9 -14.02 -1.14 -10.53
N GLY A 10 -14.06 -2.43 -10.87
CA GLY A 10 -15.24 -3.10 -11.43
C GLY A 10 -16.13 -3.76 -10.37
N ALA A 11 -15.62 -3.95 -9.14
CA ALA A 11 -16.40 -4.50 -8.04
C ALA A 11 -17.49 -3.53 -7.58
N ASP A 12 -18.54 -4.07 -6.97
CA ASP A 12 -19.61 -3.27 -6.37
C ASP A 12 -19.20 -2.74 -4.98
N ASP A 13 -18.05 -2.05 -4.95
CA ASP A 13 -17.44 -1.44 -3.76
C ASP A 13 -17.54 0.08 -3.86
N PRO A 14 -18.50 0.71 -3.19
CA PRO A 14 -18.73 2.14 -3.28
C PRO A 14 -17.55 2.95 -2.71
N GLU A 15 -16.79 2.39 -1.78
CA GLU A 15 -15.66 3.08 -1.17
C GLU A 15 -14.48 3.23 -2.13
N ILE A 16 -14.10 2.17 -2.85
CA ILE A 16 -13.08 2.25 -3.90
C ILE A 16 -13.50 3.22 -4.99
N ARG A 17 -14.77 3.16 -5.45
CA ARG A 17 -15.28 4.11 -6.45
C ARG A 17 -15.14 5.54 -5.98
N ARG A 18 -15.63 5.86 -4.78
CA ARG A 18 -15.55 7.22 -4.21
C ARG A 18 -14.10 7.73 -4.20
N ILE A 19 -13.15 6.90 -3.75
CA ILE A 19 -11.73 7.27 -3.71
C ILE A 19 -11.19 7.56 -5.13
N ILE A 20 -11.51 6.72 -6.10
CA ILE A 20 -11.06 6.88 -7.48
C ILE A 20 -11.68 8.13 -8.13
N ASP A 21 -12.99 8.37 -7.90
CA ASP A 21 -13.69 9.55 -8.42
C ASP A 21 -13.10 10.85 -7.84
N GLU A 22 -12.84 10.91 -6.53
CA GLU A 22 -12.18 12.05 -5.89
C GLU A 22 -10.76 12.31 -6.44
N VAL A 23 -9.99 11.24 -6.74
CA VAL A 23 -8.67 11.38 -7.37
C VAL A 23 -8.81 11.92 -8.79
N ASN A 24 -9.73 11.36 -9.58
CA ASN A 24 -9.96 11.80 -10.96
C ASN A 24 -10.36 13.28 -10.99
N GLU A 25 -11.22 13.73 -10.10
CA GLU A 25 -11.61 15.14 -10.00
C GLU A 25 -10.41 16.02 -9.58
N LYS A 26 -9.72 15.64 -8.50
CA LYS A 26 -8.60 16.41 -7.93
C LYS A 26 -7.41 16.56 -8.88
N TYR A 27 -7.09 15.51 -9.63
CA TYR A 27 -5.92 15.46 -10.52
C TYR A 27 -6.29 15.60 -11.99
N GLN A 28 -7.51 16.05 -12.32
CA GLN A 28 -7.96 16.25 -13.69
C GLN A 28 -6.96 17.11 -14.48
N ASN A 29 -6.62 16.67 -15.69
CA ASN A 29 -5.67 17.34 -16.59
C ASN A 29 -4.23 17.47 -16.05
N THR A 30 -3.82 16.66 -15.09
CA THR A 30 -2.45 16.62 -14.60
C THR A 30 -1.68 15.41 -15.13
N PRO A 31 -0.35 15.51 -15.34
CA PRO A 31 0.48 14.37 -15.71
C PRO A 31 0.43 13.23 -14.68
N GLN A 32 0.25 13.57 -13.39
CA GLN A 32 0.20 12.59 -12.30
C GLN A 32 -0.98 11.63 -12.45
N LEU A 33 -2.13 12.11 -12.93
CA LEU A 33 -3.30 11.25 -13.16
C LEU A 33 -3.02 10.19 -14.24
N ALA A 34 -2.28 10.55 -15.29
CA ALA A 34 -1.93 9.62 -16.35
C ALA A 34 -1.03 8.45 -15.88
N GLU A 35 -0.29 8.65 -14.78
CA GLU A 35 0.54 7.61 -14.17
C GLU A 35 -0.22 6.72 -13.17
N MET A 36 -1.45 7.10 -12.77
CA MET A 36 -2.24 6.33 -11.81
C MET A 36 -2.55 4.93 -12.34
N LYS A 37 -2.34 3.95 -11.49
CA LYS A 37 -2.68 2.54 -11.72
C LYS A 37 -3.86 2.11 -10.86
N THR A 38 -4.69 1.23 -11.43
CA THR A 38 -5.72 0.43 -10.76
C THR A 38 -5.52 -1.03 -11.17
N GLY A 39 -6.31 -1.94 -10.64
CA GLY A 39 -6.05 -3.36 -10.81
C GLY A 39 -4.90 -3.84 -9.95
N GLU A 40 -4.03 -4.66 -10.48
CA GLU A 40 -2.85 -5.17 -9.75
C GLU A 40 -1.76 -4.09 -9.65
N ILE A 41 -1.43 -3.68 -8.42
CA ILE A 41 -0.45 -2.63 -8.11
C ILE A 41 0.88 -3.26 -7.72
N PHE A 42 1.94 -2.81 -8.37
CA PHE A 42 3.33 -3.26 -8.19
C PHE A 42 4.18 -2.18 -7.51
N PRO A 43 5.32 -2.55 -6.89
CA PRO A 43 6.33 -1.57 -6.49
C PRO A 43 6.70 -0.63 -7.65
N ALA A 44 6.86 0.65 -7.36
CA ALA A 44 7.05 1.78 -8.25
C ALA A 44 5.81 2.25 -9.04
N ASP A 45 4.67 1.58 -8.96
CA ASP A 45 3.42 2.13 -9.48
C ASP A 45 2.93 3.31 -8.64
N THR A 46 2.21 4.24 -9.29
CA THR A 46 1.50 5.34 -8.66
C THR A 46 0.04 4.94 -8.42
N ALA A 47 -0.44 5.08 -7.19
CA ALA A 47 -1.79 4.71 -6.80
C ALA A 47 -2.40 5.73 -5.84
N ALA A 48 -3.72 5.65 -5.65
CA ALA A 48 -4.45 6.45 -4.66
C ALA A 48 -4.11 5.99 -3.23
N VAL A 49 -3.76 6.93 -2.36
CA VAL A 49 -3.43 6.72 -0.96
C VAL A 49 -4.13 7.80 -0.12
N LEU A 50 -4.69 7.46 1.02
CA LEU A 50 -5.37 8.41 1.90
C LEU A 50 -4.41 8.99 2.94
N THR A 51 -4.36 10.32 3.03
CA THR A 51 -3.75 11.06 4.15
C THR A 51 -4.86 11.78 4.89
N GLY A 52 -5.22 11.29 6.08
CA GLY A 52 -6.49 11.66 6.69
C GLY A 52 -7.65 11.12 5.83
N VAL A 53 -8.58 12.00 5.46
CA VAL A 53 -9.77 11.61 4.67
C VAL A 53 -9.62 11.86 3.16
N GLN A 54 -8.55 12.53 2.73
CA GLN A 54 -8.38 12.92 1.32
C GLN A 54 -7.44 11.98 0.57
N PRO A 55 -7.81 11.57 -0.67
CA PRO A 55 -6.93 10.81 -1.51
C PRO A 55 -5.82 11.68 -2.11
N VAL A 56 -4.63 11.10 -2.19
CA VAL A 56 -3.43 11.68 -2.78
C VAL A 56 -2.77 10.62 -3.67
N LEU A 57 -2.28 10.99 -4.84
CA LEU A 57 -1.48 10.11 -5.68
C LEU A 57 -0.07 9.98 -5.10
N MET A 58 0.37 8.73 -4.86
CA MET A 58 1.69 8.43 -4.34
C MET A 58 2.31 7.24 -5.07
N LYS A 59 3.62 7.24 -5.20
CA LYS A 59 4.39 6.13 -5.80
C LYS A 59 4.83 5.14 -4.73
N TRP A 60 4.65 3.85 -4.98
CA TRP A 60 4.99 2.81 -4.02
C TRP A 60 6.50 2.53 -3.96
N GLY A 61 7.09 2.72 -2.79
CA GLY A 61 8.46 2.41 -2.46
C GLY A 61 9.37 3.63 -2.33
N PHE A 62 10.09 3.70 -1.21
CA PHE A 62 11.11 4.71 -0.96
C PHE A 62 12.35 4.41 -1.80
N SER A 63 12.93 5.45 -2.40
CA SER A 63 14.20 5.35 -3.09
C SER A 63 15.36 5.11 -2.10
N ARG A 64 16.35 4.35 -2.52
CA ARG A 64 17.62 4.19 -1.83
C ARG A 64 18.74 4.76 -2.69
N PHE A 65 19.61 5.56 -2.09
CA PHE A 65 20.70 6.22 -2.81
C PHE A 65 21.75 5.22 -3.33
N ASP A 66 21.88 4.09 -2.67
CA ASP A 66 22.92 3.09 -2.87
C ASP A 66 22.48 1.84 -3.64
N LEU A 67 21.18 1.68 -3.88
CA LEU A 67 20.62 0.49 -4.52
C LEU A 67 19.59 0.85 -5.56
N LYS A 68 19.47 0.01 -6.59
CA LYS A 68 18.39 0.09 -7.59
C LYS A 68 17.04 -0.31 -7.01
N ASP A 69 17.03 -1.05 -5.90
CA ASP A 69 15.82 -1.56 -5.26
C ASP A 69 15.17 -0.50 -4.38
N ARG A 70 13.85 -0.52 -4.33
CA ARG A 70 13.04 0.33 -3.44
C ARG A 70 12.73 -0.38 -2.12
N ILE A 71 12.63 0.42 -1.06
CA ILE A 71 12.05 -0.07 0.20
C ILE A 71 10.53 0.03 0.07
N ILE A 72 9.86 -1.11 -0.02
CA ILE A 72 8.41 -1.18 -0.24
C ILE A 72 7.62 -1.46 1.05
N ASN A 73 8.30 -1.96 2.09
CA ASN A 73 7.68 -2.28 3.38
C ASN A 73 8.48 -1.73 4.56
N ALA A 74 7.77 -1.46 5.66
CA ALA A 74 8.33 -1.16 6.97
C ALA A 74 7.77 -2.15 8.01
N ARG A 75 8.63 -2.72 8.85
CA ARG A 75 8.18 -3.66 9.90
C ARG A 75 7.62 -2.90 11.10
N ALA A 76 6.39 -3.21 11.52
CA ALA A 76 5.72 -2.58 12.65
C ALA A 76 6.58 -2.60 13.93
N GLU A 77 7.27 -3.71 14.17
CA GLU A 77 8.08 -3.95 15.35
C GLU A 77 9.26 -2.98 15.50
N THR A 78 9.76 -2.43 14.39
CA THR A 78 10.96 -1.58 14.39
C THR A 78 10.71 -0.14 13.91
N LEU A 79 9.45 0.27 13.75
CA LEU A 79 9.11 1.62 13.26
C LEU A 79 9.66 2.74 14.13
N ARG A 80 9.63 2.56 15.46
CA ARG A 80 10.10 3.54 16.43
C ARG A 80 11.63 3.54 16.62
N GLU A 81 12.31 2.47 16.20
CA GLU A 81 13.74 2.28 16.39
C GLU A 81 14.55 2.76 15.17
N LYS A 82 14.00 2.55 13.98
CA LYS A 82 14.70 2.89 12.73
C LYS A 82 14.58 4.38 12.41
N PRO A 83 15.70 5.14 12.32
CA PRO A 83 15.66 6.58 12.04
C PRO A 83 14.88 6.94 10.79
N MET A 84 14.91 6.08 9.76
CA MET A 84 14.19 6.29 8.50
C MET A 84 12.67 6.35 8.70
N PHE A 85 12.11 5.61 9.65
CA PHE A 85 10.68 5.47 9.84
C PHE A 85 10.13 6.21 11.06
N GLN A 86 10.96 6.44 12.09
CA GLN A 86 10.54 7.00 13.38
C GLN A 86 9.74 8.29 13.21
N LYS A 87 10.32 9.30 12.54
CA LYS A 87 9.65 10.59 12.32
C LYS A 87 8.42 10.47 11.42
N LEU A 88 8.45 9.57 10.45
CA LEU A 88 7.32 9.33 9.55
C LEU A 88 6.17 8.67 10.30
N PHE A 89 6.46 7.74 11.21
CA PHE A 89 5.45 7.09 12.04
C PHE A 89 4.68 8.07 12.94
N GLU A 90 5.32 9.14 13.36
CA GLU A 90 4.67 10.19 14.16
C GLU A 90 3.78 11.13 13.32
N ARG A 91 4.21 11.47 12.09
CA ARG A 91 3.64 12.60 11.33
C ARG A 91 3.12 12.27 9.94
N ASN A 92 3.61 11.22 9.31
CA ASN A 92 3.39 10.92 7.91
C ASN A 92 2.81 9.52 7.72
N ARG A 93 1.69 9.26 8.40
CA ARG A 93 0.93 8.00 8.27
C ARG A 93 -0.08 8.13 7.14
N CYS A 94 -0.31 7.03 6.44
CA CYS A 94 -1.30 6.96 5.38
C CYS A 94 -2.04 5.61 5.40
N LEU A 95 -3.15 5.55 4.68
CA LEU A 95 -3.92 4.33 4.44
C LEU A 95 -3.90 4.04 2.94
N VAL A 96 -3.55 2.81 2.60
CA VAL A 96 -3.55 2.34 1.21
C VAL A 96 -4.82 1.53 1.00
N PRO A 97 -5.82 2.06 0.26
CA PRO A 97 -7.06 1.33 -0.01
C PRO A 97 -6.77 0.19 -1.00
N ALA A 98 -7.32 -0.98 -0.72
CA ALA A 98 -7.18 -2.16 -1.55
C ALA A 98 -8.43 -3.04 -1.43
N SER A 99 -8.76 -3.76 -2.49
CA SER A 99 -9.79 -4.81 -2.47
C SER A 99 -9.24 -6.08 -1.82
N TRP A 100 -7.97 -6.40 -2.11
CA TRP A 100 -7.21 -7.49 -1.50
C TRP A 100 -5.70 -7.25 -1.72
N TYR A 101 -4.87 -8.02 -1.00
CA TYR A 101 -3.44 -8.11 -1.26
C TYR A 101 -3.06 -9.52 -1.66
N PHE A 102 -1.89 -9.67 -2.28
CA PHE A 102 -1.37 -10.96 -2.70
C PHE A 102 -0.19 -11.41 -1.85
N GLU A 103 -0.19 -12.70 -1.55
CA GLU A 103 0.96 -13.41 -0.99
C GLU A 103 1.15 -14.75 -1.67
N TRP A 104 2.35 -15.30 -1.53
CA TRP A 104 2.74 -16.55 -2.19
C TRP A 104 3.19 -17.57 -1.15
N GLU A 105 2.47 -18.69 -1.13
CA GLU A 105 2.92 -19.88 -0.42
C GLU A 105 4.08 -20.55 -1.19
N LYS A 106 5.10 -20.97 -0.46
CA LYS A 106 6.22 -21.77 -0.96
C LYS A 106 6.14 -23.14 -0.33
N ALA A 107 5.39 -24.06 -0.93
CA ALA A 107 5.26 -25.42 -0.46
C ALA A 107 5.66 -26.40 -1.56
N GLY A 108 6.53 -27.38 -1.24
CA GLY A 108 6.89 -28.48 -2.14
C GLY A 108 7.47 -28.05 -3.49
N GLY A 109 8.18 -26.91 -3.55
CA GLY A 109 8.75 -26.38 -4.80
C GLY A 109 7.74 -25.65 -5.70
N VAL A 110 6.47 -25.64 -5.35
CA VAL A 110 5.41 -24.92 -6.09
C VAL A 110 5.12 -23.58 -5.40
N LYS A 111 5.03 -22.52 -6.20
CA LYS A 111 4.65 -21.18 -5.74
C LYS A 111 3.17 -20.94 -6.04
N ARG A 112 2.33 -20.91 -5.00
CA ARG A 112 0.88 -20.63 -5.14
C ARG A 112 0.58 -19.20 -4.76
N LYS A 113 -0.16 -18.47 -5.60
CA LYS A 113 -0.61 -17.10 -5.37
C LYS A 113 -1.97 -17.12 -4.66
N TYR A 114 -2.08 -16.40 -3.56
CA TYR A 114 -3.32 -16.19 -2.81
C TYR A 114 -3.72 -14.72 -2.88
N ALA A 115 -5.02 -14.48 -3.09
CA ALA A 115 -5.65 -13.17 -2.90
C ALA A 115 -6.31 -13.17 -1.51
N ILE A 116 -5.92 -12.23 -0.66
CA ILE A 116 -6.35 -12.16 0.74
C ILE A 116 -7.06 -10.82 0.96
N GLY A 117 -8.34 -10.88 1.25
CA GLY A 117 -9.21 -9.71 1.45
C GLY A 117 -10.38 -10.02 2.37
N ALA A 118 -11.29 -9.08 2.53
CA ALA A 118 -12.47 -9.17 3.40
C ALA A 118 -13.81 -9.09 2.64
N GLY A 119 -13.81 -9.19 1.31
CA GLY A 119 -15.01 -9.00 0.48
C GLY A 119 -15.48 -7.54 0.37
N LYS A 120 -14.71 -6.61 0.90
CA LYS A 120 -14.91 -5.16 0.84
C LYS A 120 -13.56 -4.46 0.90
N THR A 121 -13.51 -3.14 0.69
CA THR A 121 -12.28 -2.35 0.83
C THR A 121 -11.59 -2.63 2.16
N ILE A 122 -10.31 -2.96 2.09
CA ILE A 122 -9.39 -3.03 3.23
C ILE A 122 -8.42 -1.85 3.16
N TYR A 123 -7.91 -1.43 4.32
CA TYR A 123 -6.94 -0.35 4.41
C TYR A 123 -5.62 -0.88 4.95
N LEU A 124 -4.58 -0.83 4.12
CA LEU A 124 -3.25 -1.21 4.54
C LEU A 124 -2.56 0.00 5.15
N ALA A 125 -2.07 -0.13 6.38
CA ALA A 125 -1.33 0.94 7.03
C ALA A 125 -0.04 1.24 6.29
N GLY A 126 0.29 2.52 6.13
CA GLY A 126 1.50 2.96 5.44
C GLY A 126 2.14 4.18 6.07
N LEU A 127 3.35 4.46 5.60
CA LEU A 127 4.09 5.69 5.86
C LEU A 127 4.45 6.33 4.54
N TYR A 128 4.48 7.66 4.49
CA TYR A 128 4.87 8.39 3.28
C TYR A 128 5.91 9.47 3.55
N ARG A 129 6.60 9.86 2.49
CA ARG A 129 7.50 11.02 2.48
C ARG A 129 7.54 11.69 1.11
N LEU A 130 8.04 12.92 1.08
CA LEU A 130 8.35 13.61 -0.17
C LEU A 130 9.75 13.20 -0.65
N GLU A 131 9.89 12.93 -1.92
CA GLU A 131 11.17 12.74 -2.61
C GLU A 131 11.23 13.71 -3.80
N GLN A 132 12.25 14.56 -3.84
CA GLN A 132 12.36 15.65 -4.84
C GLN A 132 12.32 15.17 -6.29
N THR A 133 12.76 13.94 -6.56
CA THR A 133 12.90 13.39 -7.92
C THR A 133 11.67 12.63 -8.42
N GLN A 134 10.60 12.49 -7.61
CA GLN A 134 9.50 11.59 -7.94
C GLN A 134 8.23 12.28 -8.46
N GLY A 135 8.13 13.61 -8.39
CA GLY A 135 6.94 14.38 -8.82
C GLY A 135 5.69 14.18 -7.95
N VAL A 136 5.62 13.07 -7.23
CA VAL A 136 4.58 12.74 -6.24
C VAL A 136 5.23 12.20 -4.96
N PRO A 137 4.55 12.25 -3.79
CA PRO A 137 5.04 11.59 -2.61
C PRO A 137 5.24 10.08 -2.83
N VAL A 138 6.07 9.47 -2.01
CA VAL A 138 6.30 8.01 -2.03
C VAL A 138 5.82 7.38 -0.73
N TYR A 139 5.33 6.13 -0.79
CA TYR A 139 4.84 5.43 0.40
C TYR A 139 5.43 4.03 0.54
N VAL A 140 5.36 3.49 1.73
CA VAL A 140 5.66 2.09 2.07
C VAL A 140 4.51 1.50 2.86
N ILE A 141 4.27 0.19 2.72
CA ILE A 141 3.26 -0.53 3.48
C ILE A 141 3.89 -1.08 4.76
N ILE A 142 3.21 -0.86 5.88
CA ILE A 142 3.61 -1.43 7.17
C ILE A 142 3.22 -2.91 7.19
N THR A 143 4.15 -3.77 7.60
CA THR A 143 3.92 -5.21 7.77
C THR A 143 4.10 -5.62 9.22
N LYS A 144 3.38 -6.68 9.61
CA LYS A 144 3.43 -7.32 10.93
C LYS A 144 3.53 -8.84 10.78
N PRO A 145 3.78 -9.62 11.85
CA PRO A 145 3.64 -11.07 11.82
C PRO A 145 2.27 -11.50 11.30
N ALA A 146 2.24 -12.55 10.51
CA ALA A 146 1.00 -13.08 9.95
C ALA A 146 0.08 -13.61 11.06
N ALA A 147 -1.23 -13.48 10.87
CA ALA A 147 -2.22 -14.14 11.71
C ALA A 147 -2.16 -15.67 11.48
N GLU A 148 -2.54 -16.44 12.49
CA GLU A 148 -2.43 -17.92 12.46
C GLU A 148 -3.10 -18.54 11.23
N ASN A 149 -4.27 -18.04 10.86
CA ASN A 149 -5.06 -18.56 9.74
C ASN A 149 -4.45 -18.32 8.34
N ILE A 150 -3.42 -17.47 8.22
CA ILE A 150 -2.71 -17.17 6.95
C ILE A 150 -1.20 -17.42 7.05
N ALA A 151 -0.69 -17.79 8.23
CA ALA A 151 0.74 -18.01 8.47
C ALA A 151 1.33 -19.14 7.60
N PHE A 152 0.50 -20.07 7.14
CA PHE A 152 0.91 -21.13 6.20
C PHE A 152 1.27 -20.60 4.81
N ILE A 153 0.73 -19.42 4.42
CA ILE A 153 1.05 -18.77 3.15
C ILE A 153 2.38 -18.02 3.26
N HIS A 154 2.51 -17.19 4.30
CA HIS A 154 3.69 -16.37 4.55
C HIS A 154 3.75 -15.95 6.03
N ASP A 155 4.95 -15.81 6.58
CA ASP A 155 5.21 -15.38 7.97
C ASP A 155 4.86 -13.91 8.26
N ARG A 156 4.65 -13.11 7.20
CA ARG A 156 4.31 -11.68 7.28
C ARG A 156 3.00 -11.38 6.57
N MET A 157 2.29 -10.35 7.07
CA MET A 157 1.13 -9.75 6.42
C MET A 157 1.20 -8.23 6.50
N PRO A 158 0.49 -7.47 5.64
CA PRO A 158 0.31 -6.03 5.84
C PRO A 158 -0.48 -5.77 7.12
N ALA A 159 -0.21 -4.66 7.77
CA ALA A 159 -1.02 -4.19 8.89
C ALA A 159 -2.33 -3.63 8.34
N VAL A 160 -3.40 -4.41 8.39
CA VAL A 160 -4.75 -4.00 7.99
C VAL A 160 -5.39 -3.22 9.13
N ILE A 161 -5.92 -2.03 8.83
CA ILE A 161 -6.64 -1.18 9.77
C ILE A 161 -8.13 -1.46 9.66
N GLY A 162 -8.79 -1.68 10.79
CA GLY A 162 -10.24 -1.84 10.85
C GLY A 162 -10.98 -0.53 10.58
N GLU A 163 -12.27 -0.64 10.22
CA GLU A 163 -13.11 0.53 9.91
C GLU A 163 -13.23 1.50 11.09
N ASP A 164 -13.25 1.00 12.32
CA ASP A 164 -13.38 1.79 13.55
C ASP A 164 -12.13 2.60 13.92
N LEU A 165 -11.01 2.41 13.21
CA LEU A 165 -9.73 3.07 13.49
C LEU A 165 -9.27 4.01 12.36
N ARG A 166 -10.16 4.37 11.45
CA ARG A 166 -9.90 5.29 10.35
C ARG A 166 -9.99 6.76 10.75
#